data_f79e2438806e710b6e0258a8bc5c5b96
#
_entry.id   f79e2438806e710b6e0258a8bc5c5b96
#
_cell.length_a   1.000
_cell.length_b   1.000
_cell.length_c   1.000
_cell.angle_alpha   90.00
_cell.angle_beta   90.00
_cell.angle_gamma   90.00
#
_symmetry.space_group_name_H-M   'P 1'
#
loop_
_entity.id
_entity.type
_entity.pdbx_description
1 polymer ?
#
loop_
_entity_poly.entity_id
_entity_poly.type
_entity_poly.pdbx_seq_one_letter_code
_entity_poly.pdbx_strand_id
1 'polypeptide(L)'
;MKYLILLIPIFFGCSKPAHSSPNIEPNEIIISPSINFSTDSLNATIITNINLTNFDSLSNLAYYPISLEYLTQLAYPSLHDSTRSNFSDILQKTIPFNQRHRSLNKLYNQNGSIIADYVLDTTFVLKNIRNKVDTFNSKKPIMPLFDRDGAIPDFNNIFPTNKLLLPVEKLSIPTRASRLPNAPRDYRSGIHRGIDFFSNWGTEVISVADGIVIRSDVSYKEIPADFRIQMLERASTLNRTPSDIFNELLLGQAVIIDHGFELFPGYRSITIYAHLSYIENKILPGYKISTGELLGRSGNTGTRPSTLGTKDESHLHWELILQDARGEYYFGQGLDYELLISALKQIFDN
;
A
#
# COMPACT_ATOMS: atom_id res chain seq x y z
N MET A 1 28.99 31.72 20.93
CA MET A 1 28.95 30.35 21.47
C MET A 1 30.01 30.23 22.55
N LYS A 2 29.62 30.17 23.81
CA LYS A 2 30.56 30.06 24.96
C LYS A 2 30.47 28.63 25.49
N TYR A 3 31.59 27.91 25.41
CA TYR A 3 31.74 26.61 26.05
C TYR A 3 32.01 26.78 27.52
N LEU A 4 31.18 26.17 28.36
CA LEU A 4 31.38 26.13 29.81
C LEU A 4 32.15 24.84 30.15
N ILE A 5 33.41 24.95 30.55
CA ILE A 5 34.23 23.84 31.04
C ILE A 5 34.00 23.74 32.54
N LEU A 6 33.44 22.64 32.99
CA LEU A 6 33.24 22.32 34.41
C LEU A 6 34.48 21.55 34.89
N LEU A 7 35.31 22.21 35.71
CA LEU A 7 36.44 21.59 36.42
C LEU A 7 35.95 20.99 37.74
N ILE A 8 36.11 19.68 37.87
CA ILE A 8 35.85 18.93 39.11
C ILE A 8 37.16 18.81 39.88
N PRO A 9 37.26 19.26 41.15
CA PRO A 9 38.46 19.10 41.96
C PRO A 9 38.58 17.66 42.47
N ILE A 10 39.75 17.05 42.22
CA ILE A 10 40.09 15.75 42.78
C ILE A 10 40.73 15.97 44.16
N PHE A 11 40.06 15.47 45.20
CA PHE A 11 40.61 15.44 46.55
C PHE A 11 41.42 14.12 46.73
N PHE A 12 42.71 14.24 46.92
CA PHE A 12 43.57 13.16 47.43
C PHE A 12 43.45 13.08 48.93
N GLY A 13 42.80 12.05 49.43
CA GLY A 13 42.82 11.71 50.87
C GLY A 13 43.80 10.55 51.13
N CYS A 14 44.88 10.80 51.82
CA CYS A 14 45.72 9.75 52.39
C CYS A 14 45.06 9.07 53.56
N SER A 15 44.76 7.78 53.52
CA SER A 15 44.39 6.98 54.67
C SER A 15 45.36 5.81 54.86
N LYS A 16 45.74 5.59 56.11
CA LYS A 16 46.69 4.57 56.62
C LYS A 16 46.24 3.14 56.36
N PRO A 17 47.17 2.16 56.23
CA PRO A 17 46.81 0.78 55.97
C PRO A 17 46.19 0.14 57.25
N ALA A 18 45.01 -0.40 57.10
CA ALA A 18 44.36 -1.28 58.08
C ALA A 18 44.65 -2.73 57.78
N HIS A 19 44.78 -3.49 58.84
CA HIS A 19 45.12 -4.91 58.86
C HIS A 19 44.34 -5.78 57.83
N SER A 20 45.07 -6.61 57.10
CA SER A 20 44.52 -7.65 56.21
C SER A 20 43.87 -8.77 57.00
N SER A 21 42.54 -8.82 56.96
CA SER A 21 41.80 -10.04 57.13
C SER A 21 41.96 -10.91 55.86
N PRO A 22 42.00 -12.24 56.00
CA PRO A 22 42.08 -13.06 54.78
C PRO A 22 40.83 -12.85 53.93
N ASN A 23 40.99 -12.30 52.74
CA ASN A 23 39.94 -12.28 51.72
C ASN A 23 39.63 -13.73 51.37
N ILE A 24 38.50 -14.20 51.84
CA ILE A 24 37.80 -15.32 51.22
C ILE A 24 37.21 -14.70 49.95
N GLU A 25 37.90 -14.88 48.82
CA GLU A 25 37.30 -14.56 47.51
C GLU A 25 36.02 -15.43 47.40
N PRO A 26 34.86 -14.82 47.26
CA PRO A 26 33.67 -15.62 46.92
C PRO A 26 34.00 -16.35 45.62
N ASN A 27 33.90 -17.70 45.60
CA ASN A 27 33.94 -18.46 44.40
C ASN A 27 32.95 -17.85 43.41
N GLU A 28 33.47 -17.05 42.44
CA GLU A 28 32.67 -16.58 41.35
C GLU A 28 32.16 -17.82 40.61
N ILE A 29 30.87 -18.08 40.75
CA ILE A 29 30.20 -19.06 39.95
C ILE A 29 30.23 -18.53 38.51
N ILE A 30 31.19 -19.01 37.72
CA ILE A 30 31.28 -18.68 36.32
C ILE A 30 30.07 -19.33 35.62
N ILE A 31 29.01 -18.58 35.43
CA ILE A 31 27.87 -19.00 34.62
C ILE A 31 28.25 -18.74 33.18
N SER A 32 28.30 -19.80 32.36
CA SER A 32 28.49 -19.62 30.92
C SER A 32 27.33 -18.86 30.33
N PRO A 33 27.60 -17.80 29.50
CA PRO A 33 26.54 -17.05 28.84
C PRO A 33 25.66 -18.00 28.03
N SER A 34 24.35 -17.89 28.21
CA SER A 34 23.40 -18.73 27.50
C SER A 34 22.17 -17.95 27.05
N ILE A 35 21.56 -18.45 26.00
CA ILE A 35 20.24 -17.99 25.55
C ILE A 35 19.29 -19.18 25.52
N ASN A 36 18.14 -18.98 26.11
CA ASN A 36 17.08 -19.99 26.19
C ASN A 36 15.83 -19.42 25.46
N PHE A 37 15.36 -20.15 24.46
CA PHE A 37 14.10 -19.80 23.79
C PHE A 37 12.94 -20.59 24.42
N SER A 38 11.78 -19.97 24.54
CA SER A 38 10.54 -20.68 24.88
C SER A 38 10.21 -21.75 23.81
N THR A 39 9.42 -22.73 24.16
CA THR A 39 9.03 -23.84 23.28
C THR A 39 8.33 -23.33 22.01
N ASP A 40 7.61 -22.23 22.12
CA ASP A 40 6.94 -21.53 21.01
C ASP A 40 7.84 -20.50 20.31
N SER A 41 9.10 -20.38 20.71
CA SER A 41 10.07 -19.41 20.20
C SER A 41 9.64 -17.94 20.27
N LEU A 42 8.57 -17.61 20.99
CA LEU A 42 8.07 -16.23 21.12
C LEU A 42 8.85 -15.42 22.17
N ASN A 43 9.46 -16.11 23.12
CA ASN A 43 10.26 -15.50 24.18
C ASN A 43 11.71 -16.01 24.11
N ALA A 44 12.65 -15.17 24.56
CA ALA A 44 14.04 -15.54 24.74
C ALA A 44 14.55 -14.98 26.06
N THR A 45 15.25 -15.79 26.85
CA THR A 45 15.90 -15.35 28.09
C THR A 45 17.41 -15.51 27.94
N ILE A 46 18.14 -14.41 28.09
CA ILE A 46 19.60 -14.37 28.13
C ILE A 46 20.03 -14.41 29.57
N ILE A 47 20.97 -15.30 29.90
CA ILE A 47 21.63 -15.35 31.19
C ILE A 47 23.13 -15.18 30.97
N THR A 48 23.72 -14.15 31.60
CA THR A 48 25.14 -13.85 31.45
C THR A 48 25.69 -13.25 32.73
N ASN A 49 27.00 -13.36 32.94
CA ASN A 49 27.72 -12.60 33.96
C ASN A 49 27.87 -11.11 33.53
N ILE A 50 28.27 -10.27 34.49
CA ILE A 50 28.44 -8.83 34.29
C ILE A 50 29.49 -8.49 33.19
N ASN A 51 30.20 -9.49 32.65
CA ASN A 51 31.14 -9.28 31.59
C ASN A 51 30.40 -9.16 30.23
N LEU A 52 30.27 -7.93 29.75
CA LEU A 52 29.42 -7.51 28.63
C LEU A 52 29.84 -8.04 27.24
N THR A 53 30.99 -8.69 27.10
CA THR A 53 31.55 -9.06 25.78
C THR A 53 30.66 -10.03 24.96
N ASN A 54 29.80 -10.80 25.61
CA ASN A 54 28.90 -11.75 24.93
C ASN A 54 27.44 -11.29 24.90
N PHE A 55 27.10 -10.24 25.62
CA PHE A 55 25.70 -9.78 25.72
C PHE A 55 25.17 -9.29 24.36
N ASP A 56 25.95 -8.53 23.61
CA ASP A 56 25.54 -8.00 22.30
C ASP A 56 25.28 -9.13 21.30
N SER A 57 26.12 -10.17 21.29
CA SER A 57 25.92 -11.33 20.41
C SER A 57 24.66 -12.10 20.75
N LEU A 58 24.37 -12.34 22.03
CA LEU A 58 23.18 -13.01 22.50
C LEU A 58 21.93 -12.16 22.28
N SER A 59 22.04 -10.84 22.47
CA SER A 59 20.96 -9.88 22.19
C SER A 59 20.59 -9.89 20.72
N ASN A 60 21.57 -9.93 19.81
CA ASN A 60 21.31 -10.04 18.38
C ASN A 60 20.58 -11.34 18.03
N LEU A 61 20.91 -12.45 18.66
CA LEU A 61 20.18 -13.71 18.49
C LEU A 61 18.76 -13.63 19.05
N ALA A 62 18.58 -13.06 20.25
CA ALA A 62 17.26 -12.83 20.82
C ALA A 62 16.40 -11.90 19.94
N TYR A 63 17.02 -10.91 19.29
CA TYR A 63 16.39 -9.94 18.41
C TYR A 63 16.11 -10.49 17.01
N TYR A 64 16.63 -11.66 16.66
CA TYR A 64 16.41 -12.23 15.34
C TYR A 64 14.92 -12.38 15.02
N PRO A 65 14.44 -11.92 13.85
CA PRO A 65 13.02 -11.89 13.54
C PRO A 65 12.43 -13.28 13.44
N ILE A 66 11.22 -13.45 13.98
CA ILE A 66 10.46 -14.69 13.85
C ILE A 66 9.93 -14.81 12.42
N SER A 67 9.91 -16.02 11.87
CA SER A 67 9.48 -16.24 10.49
C SER A 67 8.00 -15.90 10.32
N LEU A 68 7.65 -15.31 9.15
CA LEU A 68 6.26 -15.00 8.81
C LEU A 68 5.41 -16.26 8.68
N GLU A 69 5.99 -17.34 8.18
CA GLU A 69 5.32 -18.62 8.04
C GLU A 69 4.84 -19.12 9.40
N TYR A 70 5.71 -19.10 10.40
CA TYR A 70 5.35 -19.51 11.77
C TYR A 70 4.31 -18.57 12.39
N LEU A 71 4.46 -17.26 12.25
CA LEU A 71 3.48 -16.30 12.75
C LEU A 71 2.13 -16.44 12.05
N THR A 72 2.12 -16.78 10.76
CA THR A 72 0.88 -17.06 10.02
C THR A 72 0.23 -18.35 10.51
N GLN A 73 1.02 -19.38 10.85
CA GLN A 73 0.51 -20.59 11.46
C GLN A 73 -0.14 -20.33 12.82
N LEU A 74 0.46 -19.47 13.65
CA LEU A 74 -0.12 -19.06 14.93
C LEU A 74 -1.41 -18.26 14.75
N ALA A 75 -1.47 -17.39 13.72
CA ALA A 75 -2.66 -16.59 13.43
C ALA A 75 -3.82 -17.43 12.88
N TYR A 76 -3.51 -18.44 12.06
CA TYR A 76 -4.45 -19.33 11.36
C TYR A 76 -3.96 -20.78 11.37
N PRO A 77 -4.15 -21.52 12.49
CA PRO A 77 -3.68 -22.89 12.61
C PRO A 77 -4.27 -23.87 11.57
N SER A 78 -5.48 -23.59 11.08
CA SER A 78 -6.19 -24.42 10.10
C SER A 78 -5.82 -24.12 8.63
N LEU A 79 -4.96 -23.13 8.38
CA LEU A 79 -4.59 -22.77 7.02
C LEU A 79 -3.65 -23.83 6.43
N HIS A 80 -3.95 -24.29 5.20
CA HIS A 80 -3.12 -25.29 4.51
C HIS A 80 -1.72 -24.74 4.18
N ASP A 81 -0.68 -25.59 4.21
CA ASP A 81 0.72 -25.17 4.04
C ASP A 81 1.00 -24.45 2.72
N SER A 82 0.42 -24.91 1.61
CA SER A 82 0.57 -24.25 0.32
C SER A 82 0.00 -22.81 0.31
N THR A 83 -1.10 -22.62 1.04
CA THR A 83 -1.71 -21.30 1.18
C THR A 83 -0.87 -20.39 2.06
N ARG A 84 -0.27 -20.92 3.13
CA ARG A 84 0.66 -20.20 4.00
C ARG A 84 1.88 -19.69 3.25
N SER A 85 2.47 -20.53 2.40
CA SER A 85 3.62 -20.15 1.56
C SER A 85 3.28 -18.98 0.65
N ASN A 86 2.13 -19.01 -0.02
CA ASN A 86 1.68 -17.92 -0.88
C ASN A 86 1.47 -16.60 -0.13
N PHE A 87 1.00 -16.65 1.12
CA PHE A 87 0.86 -15.47 1.96
C PHE A 87 2.19 -14.92 2.46
N SER A 88 3.21 -15.77 2.63
CA SER A 88 4.51 -15.36 3.15
C SER A 88 5.12 -14.23 2.34
N ASP A 89 5.11 -14.30 1.02
CA ASP A 89 5.67 -13.28 0.13
C ASP A 89 4.93 -11.94 0.22
N ILE A 90 3.61 -12.00 0.38
CA ILE A 90 2.77 -10.82 0.52
C ILE A 90 2.97 -10.17 1.89
N LEU A 91 3.00 -10.98 2.93
CA LEU A 91 3.20 -10.52 4.29
C LEU A 91 4.61 -9.95 4.49
N GLN A 92 5.62 -10.47 3.80
CA GLN A 92 6.98 -9.97 3.85
C GLN A 92 7.09 -8.52 3.36
N LYS A 93 6.27 -8.13 2.37
CA LYS A 93 6.18 -6.76 1.85
C LYS A 93 5.39 -5.81 2.77
N THR A 94 4.51 -6.35 3.61
CA THR A 94 3.54 -5.55 4.37
C THR A 94 3.76 -5.55 5.88
N ILE A 95 4.50 -6.53 6.41
CA ILE A 95 4.85 -6.62 7.83
C ILE A 95 6.36 -6.44 7.97
N PRO A 96 6.81 -5.26 8.39
CA PRO A 96 8.23 -4.95 8.47
C PRO A 96 8.93 -5.75 9.56
N PHE A 97 10.26 -5.86 9.46
CA PHE A 97 11.08 -6.64 10.39
C PHE A 97 10.90 -6.24 11.85
N ASN A 98 10.77 -4.94 12.13
CA ASN A 98 10.60 -4.44 13.50
C ASN A 98 9.33 -4.92 14.20
N GLN A 99 8.33 -5.37 13.48
CA GLN A 99 7.12 -5.96 14.05
C GLN A 99 7.26 -7.47 14.38
N ARG A 100 8.34 -8.11 13.94
CA ARG A 100 8.60 -9.54 14.13
C ARG A 100 9.73 -9.85 15.09
N HIS A 101 10.30 -8.81 15.69
CA HIS A 101 11.38 -8.92 16.66
C HIS A 101 10.82 -9.04 18.06
N ARG A 102 11.48 -9.86 18.88
CA ARG A 102 11.30 -9.82 20.32
C ARG A 102 11.91 -8.52 20.83
N SER A 103 11.26 -7.84 21.74
CA SER A 103 11.78 -6.64 22.41
C SER A 103 12.18 -6.97 23.83
N LEU A 104 13.15 -6.26 24.37
CA LEU A 104 13.57 -6.37 25.77
C LEU A 104 12.38 -6.00 26.65
N ASN A 105 11.92 -6.94 27.47
CA ASN A 105 10.80 -6.79 28.40
C ASN A 105 11.27 -6.52 29.83
N LYS A 106 12.27 -7.30 30.28
CA LYS A 106 12.84 -7.14 31.63
C LYS A 106 14.34 -7.32 31.59
N LEU A 107 15.03 -6.56 32.44
CA LEU A 107 16.45 -6.71 32.72
C LEU A 107 16.62 -6.66 34.24
N TYR A 108 17.22 -7.71 34.84
CA TYR A 108 17.41 -7.78 36.28
C TYR A 108 18.64 -8.62 36.65
N ASN A 109 19.11 -8.47 37.89
CA ASN A 109 20.20 -9.26 38.43
C ASN A 109 19.63 -10.33 39.37
N GLN A 110 20.09 -11.56 39.21
CA GLN A 110 19.77 -12.68 40.09
C GLN A 110 21.02 -13.48 40.35
N ASN A 111 21.43 -13.60 41.62
CA ASN A 111 22.58 -14.40 42.06
C ASN A 111 23.89 -14.05 41.30
N GLY A 112 24.15 -12.79 41.04
CA GLY A 112 25.34 -12.31 40.36
C GLY A 112 25.30 -12.45 38.82
N SER A 113 24.17 -12.87 38.25
CA SER A 113 23.98 -12.94 36.80
C SER A 113 22.99 -11.89 36.35
N ILE A 114 23.25 -11.33 35.15
CA ILE A 114 22.30 -10.50 34.44
C ILE A 114 21.36 -11.41 33.67
N ILE A 115 20.06 -11.18 33.86
CA ILE A 115 18.99 -11.88 33.14
C ILE A 115 18.24 -10.86 32.31
N ALA A 116 18.13 -11.10 31.02
CA ALA A 116 17.39 -10.26 30.08
C ALA A 116 16.30 -11.07 29.39
N ASP A 117 15.06 -10.72 29.62
CA ASP A 117 13.89 -11.36 29.01
C ASP A 117 13.44 -10.56 27.79
N TYR A 118 13.40 -11.20 26.65
CA TYR A 118 12.91 -10.67 25.38
C TYR A 118 11.58 -11.33 25.03
N VAL A 119 10.60 -10.54 24.62
CA VAL A 119 9.24 -11.01 24.31
C VAL A 119 8.77 -10.42 22.99
N LEU A 120 8.11 -11.22 22.14
CA LEU A 120 7.38 -10.70 20.99
C LEU A 120 5.97 -10.28 21.43
N ASP A 121 5.56 -9.07 21.08
CA ASP A 121 4.16 -8.66 21.20
C ASP A 121 3.32 -9.34 20.13
N THR A 122 2.82 -10.53 20.45
CA THR A 122 1.99 -11.34 19.55
C THR A 122 0.65 -10.68 19.26
N THR A 123 0.13 -9.86 20.17
CA THR A 123 -1.18 -9.22 20.02
C THR A 123 -1.20 -8.31 18.79
N PHE A 124 -0.17 -7.50 18.62
CA PHE A 124 -0.05 -6.57 17.52
C PHE A 124 0.26 -7.28 16.19
N VAL A 125 1.28 -8.14 16.17
CA VAL A 125 1.71 -8.80 14.93
C VAL A 125 0.68 -9.77 14.39
N LEU A 126 0.05 -10.60 15.26
CA LEU A 126 -0.98 -11.53 14.83
C LEU A 126 -2.25 -10.82 14.36
N LYS A 127 -2.62 -9.69 14.98
CA LYS A 127 -3.72 -8.85 14.50
C LYS A 127 -3.45 -8.31 13.10
N ASN A 128 -2.24 -7.83 12.85
CA ASN A 128 -1.85 -7.33 11.52
C ASN A 128 -1.86 -8.46 10.47
N ILE A 129 -1.35 -9.64 10.82
CA ILE A 129 -1.42 -10.82 9.94
C ILE A 129 -2.87 -11.17 9.64
N ARG A 130 -3.74 -11.28 10.66
CA ARG A 130 -5.16 -11.59 10.47
C ARG A 130 -5.83 -10.57 9.55
N ASN A 131 -5.65 -9.28 9.80
CA ASN A 131 -6.23 -8.24 8.95
C ASN A 131 -5.80 -8.36 7.49
N LYS A 132 -4.53 -8.72 7.23
CA LYS A 132 -4.03 -8.90 5.87
C LYS A 132 -4.59 -10.17 5.22
N VAL A 133 -4.56 -11.29 5.95
CA VAL A 133 -5.09 -12.57 5.44
C VAL A 133 -6.60 -12.47 5.21
N ASP A 134 -7.37 -11.85 6.13
CA ASP A 134 -8.80 -11.65 5.97
C ASP A 134 -9.13 -10.77 4.78
N THR A 135 -8.31 -9.77 4.51
CA THR A 135 -8.41 -8.93 3.31
C THR A 135 -8.24 -9.77 2.04
N PHE A 136 -7.32 -10.73 2.02
CA PHE A 136 -7.13 -11.65 0.90
C PHE A 136 -8.23 -12.72 0.79
N ASN A 137 -8.70 -13.23 1.93
CA ASN A 137 -9.76 -14.26 1.99
C ASN A 137 -11.16 -13.65 1.91
N SER A 138 -11.30 -12.32 1.99
CA SER A 138 -12.60 -11.70 1.84
C SER A 138 -13.13 -12.04 0.45
N LYS A 139 -14.45 -12.35 0.37
CA LYS A 139 -15.14 -12.58 -0.91
C LYS A 139 -15.09 -11.39 -1.87
N LYS A 140 -14.45 -10.31 -1.46
CA LYS A 140 -14.12 -9.13 -2.27
C LYS A 140 -12.60 -9.17 -2.49
N PRO A 141 -12.11 -9.75 -3.59
CA PRO A 141 -10.70 -9.81 -3.86
C PRO A 141 -10.17 -8.37 -4.05
N ILE A 142 -9.35 -7.90 -3.11
CA ILE A 142 -8.47 -6.77 -3.35
C ILE A 142 -7.23 -7.36 -4.02
N MET A 143 -7.34 -7.63 -5.31
CA MET A 143 -6.17 -8.00 -6.10
C MET A 143 -5.36 -6.75 -6.41
N PRO A 144 -4.03 -6.83 -6.43
CA PRO A 144 -3.21 -5.73 -6.91
C PRO A 144 -3.67 -5.33 -8.31
N LEU A 145 -3.84 -4.03 -8.54
CA LEU A 145 -4.10 -3.48 -9.86
C LEU A 145 -3.12 -4.09 -10.88
N PHE A 146 -3.63 -4.84 -11.86
CA PHE A 146 -2.91 -5.38 -13.03
C PHE A 146 -1.95 -6.57 -12.81
N ASP A 147 -1.90 -7.20 -11.64
CA ASP A 147 -1.24 -8.50 -11.49
C ASP A 147 -2.21 -9.60 -11.92
N ARG A 148 -1.99 -10.13 -13.12
CA ARG A 148 -2.82 -11.16 -13.71
C ARG A 148 -1.96 -12.29 -14.23
N ASP A 149 -2.45 -13.50 -14.07
CA ASP A 149 -1.91 -14.73 -14.61
C ASP A 149 -2.18 -14.92 -16.14
N GLY A 150 -2.46 -13.82 -16.86
CA GLY A 150 -2.53 -13.76 -18.32
C GLY A 150 -3.90 -13.98 -18.94
N ALA A 151 -4.93 -14.33 -18.18
CA ALA A 151 -6.28 -14.52 -18.72
C ALA A 151 -7.03 -13.18 -18.88
N ILE A 152 -7.02 -12.58 -20.05
CA ILE A 152 -7.85 -11.42 -20.39
C ILE A 152 -9.27 -11.90 -20.69
N PRO A 153 -10.33 -11.25 -20.14
CA PRO A 153 -11.71 -11.60 -20.47
C PRO A 153 -12.01 -11.37 -21.95
N ASP A 154 -12.93 -12.16 -22.48
CA ASP A 154 -13.52 -11.85 -23.78
C ASP A 154 -14.53 -10.70 -23.63
N PHE A 155 -14.10 -9.49 -23.86
CA PHE A 155 -14.93 -8.29 -23.74
C PHE A 155 -16.10 -8.24 -24.74
N ASN A 156 -16.11 -9.08 -25.79
CA ASN A 156 -17.24 -9.17 -26.71
C ASN A 156 -18.46 -9.83 -26.07
N ASN A 157 -18.26 -10.54 -24.98
CA ASN A 157 -19.30 -11.23 -24.22
C ASN A 157 -19.59 -10.59 -22.85
N ILE A 158 -19.05 -9.40 -22.58
CA ILE A 158 -19.26 -8.67 -21.34
C ILE A 158 -20.09 -7.42 -21.60
N PHE A 159 -21.34 -7.46 -21.18
CA PHE A 159 -22.29 -6.37 -21.35
C PHE A 159 -22.84 -5.89 -20.03
N PRO A 160 -23.07 -4.57 -19.85
CA PRO A 160 -23.76 -4.07 -18.68
C PRO A 160 -25.24 -4.46 -18.72
N THR A 161 -25.85 -4.60 -17.56
CA THR A 161 -27.31 -4.84 -17.41
C THR A 161 -28.13 -3.70 -18.04
N ASN A 162 -27.65 -2.47 -17.86
CA ASN A 162 -28.17 -1.27 -18.54
C ASN A 162 -26.99 -0.54 -19.16
N LYS A 163 -27.21 0.06 -20.32
CA LYS A 163 -26.17 0.88 -20.96
C LYS A 163 -25.79 2.06 -20.10
N LEU A 164 -24.52 2.40 -20.14
CA LEU A 164 -23.94 3.53 -19.41
C LEU A 164 -24.26 4.84 -20.10
N LEU A 165 -24.49 5.91 -19.36
CA LEU A 165 -24.45 7.25 -19.91
C LEU A 165 -23.02 7.64 -20.29
N LEU A 166 -22.87 8.52 -21.27
CA LEU A 166 -21.57 9.15 -21.49
C LEU A 166 -21.25 10.10 -20.31
N PRO A 167 -20.03 10.05 -19.74
CA PRO A 167 -19.71 10.80 -18.52
C PRO A 167 -19.63 12.32 -18.73
N VAL A 168 -19.61 12.77 -19.99
CA VAL A 168 -19.63 14.19 -20.38
C VAL A 168 -20.70 14.36 -21.46
N GLU A 169 -21.73 15.15 -21.14
CA GLU A 169 -22.82 15.37 -22.08
C GLU A 169 -22.33 15.96 -23.42
N LYS A 170 -23.03 15.61 -24.49
CA LYS A 170 -22.79 16.09 -25.86
C LYS A 170 -21.44 15.69 -26.46
N LEU A 171 -20.68 14.85 -25.80
CA LEU A 171 -19.49 14.22 -26.38
C LEU A 171 -19.85 12.82 -26.90
N SER A 172 -19.07 12.33 -27.83
CA SER A 172 -19.10 10.95 -28.33
C SER A 172 -17.84 10.21 -27.91
N ILE A 173 -17.87 8.88 -28.01
CA ILE A 173 -16.66 8.05 -27.81
C ILE A 173 -15.57 8.55 -28.79
N PRO A 174 -14.37 8.88 -28.28
CA PRO A 174 -13.28 9.33 -29.15
C PRO A 174 -12.89 8.25 -30.16
N THR A 175 -12.56 8.69 -31.38
CA THR A 175 -12.05 7.79 -32.43
C THR A 175 -10.52 7.79 -32.54
N ARG A 176 -9.85 8.75 -31.90
CA ARG A 176 -8.38 8.83 -31.91
C ARG A 176 -7.78 7.79 -30.98
N ALA A 177 -7.00 6.84 -31.50
CA ALA A 177 -6.42 5.73 -30.74
C ALA A 177 -5.63 6.19 -29.48
N SER A 178 -4.93 7.33 -29.53
CA SER A 178 -4.19 7.86 -28.39
C SER A 178 -5.07 8.30 -27.20
N ARG A 179 -6.38 8.41 -27.39
CA ARG A 179 -7.38 8.77 -26.36
C ARG A 179 -8.13 7.55 -25.79
N LEU A 180 -7.79 6.37 -26.26
CA LEU A 180 -8.47 5.12 -25.95
C LEU A 180 -7.61 4.19 -25.07
N PRO A 181 -8.20 3.19 -24.41
CA PRO A 181 -7.47 2.11 -23.76
C PRO A 181 -6.43 1.47 -24.71
N ASN A 182 -5.38 0.89 -24.14
CA ASN A 182 -4.24 0.27 -24.80
C ASN A 182 -3.25 1.24 -25.48
N ALA A 183 -3.52 2.53 -25.54
CA ALA A 183 -2.56 3.48 -26.10
C ALA A 183 -1.26 3.53 -25.28
N PRO A 184 -0.07 3.44 -25.92
CA PRO A 184 1.20 3.48 -25.20
C PRO A 184 1.41 4.84 -24.52
N ARG A 185 2.07 4.79 -23.36
CA ARG A 185 2.51 5.94 -22.56
C ARG A 185 4.00 5.79 -22.26
N ASP A 186 4.82 5.87 -23.30
CA ASP A 186 6.27 5.56 -23.27
C ASP A 186 7.02 6.43 -22.26
N TYR A 187 6.61 7.68 -22.08
CA TYR A 187 7.22 8.63 -21.14
C TYR A 187 7.19 8.17 -19.67
N ARG A 188 6.43 7.12 -19.35
CA ARG A 188 6.32 6.51 -18.02
C ARG A 188 6.35 5.00 -18.01
N SER A 189 6.71 4.39 -19.15
CA SER A 189 6.66 2.91 -19.34
C SER A 189 5.32 2.33 -18.90
N GLY A 190 4.23 2.87 -19.41
CA GLY A 190 2.87 2.49 -19.06
C GLY A 190 1.93 2.44 -20.25
N ILE A 191 0.70 2.06 -19.97
CA ILE A 191 -0.39 1.98 -20.93
C ILE A 191 -1.53 2.87 -20.46
N HIS A 192 -2.26 3.46 -21.42
CA HIS A 192 -3.51 4.16 -21.16
C HIS A 192 -4.62 3.14 -20.89
N ARG A 193 -5.33 3.30 -19.77
CA ARG A 193 -6.34 2.33 -19.34
C ARG A 193 -7.76 2.80 -19.54
N GLY A 194 -7.93 4.08 -19.81
CA GLY A 194 -9.22 4.75 -19.89
C GLY A 194 -9.47 5.42 -21.22
N ILE A 195 -10.51 6.22 -21.23
CA ILE A 195 -10.93 7.07 -22.34
C ILE A 195 -10.71 8.51 -21.95
N ASP A 196 -10.03 9.29 -22.81
CA ASP A 196 -9.83 10.72 -22.63
C ASP A 196 -10.91 11.49 -23.40
N PHE A 197 -11.93 11.97 -22.69
CA PHE A 197 -12.96 12.86 -23.23
C PHE A 197 -12.49 14.32 -23.18
N PHE A 198 -11.92 14.80 -24.28
CA PHE A 198 -11.45 16.18 -24.37
C PHE A 198 -12.63 17.15 -24.36
N SER A 199 -12.61 18.07 -23.43
CA SER A 199 -13.66 19.05 -23.17
C SER A 199 -13.06 20.36 -22.67
N ASN A 200 -13.84 21.43 -22.73
CA ASN A 200 -13.41 22.69 -22.14
C ASN A 200 -13.25 22.53 -20.63
N TRP A 201 -12.31 23.30 -20.06
CA TRP A 201 -12.17 23.38 -18.62
C TRP A 201 -13.51 23.75 -17.96
N GLY A 202 -13.90 23.00 -16.93
CA GLY A 202 -15.14 23.25 -16.20
C GLY A 202 -16.40 22.65 -16.83
N THR A 203 -16.28 21.81 -17.87
CA THR A 203 -17.43 21.07 -18.43
C THR A 203 -17.96 20.09 -17.38
N GLU A 204 -19.28 19.96 -17.29
CA GLU A 204 -19.96 19.07 -16.35
C GLU A 204 -19.62 17.61 -16.60
N VAL A 205 -19.34 16.90 -15.48
CA VAL A 205 -19.06 15.47 -15.46
C VAL A 205 -20.10 14.79 -14.60
N ILE A 206 -20.79 13.78 -15.16
CA ILE A 206 -21.87 13.05 -14.53
C ILE A 206 -21.49 11.58 -14.27
N SER A 207 -22.19 10.94 -13.33
CA SER A 207 -22.07 9.50 -13.10
C SER A 207 -22.69 8.72 -14.25
N VAL A 208 -21.94 7.72 -14.77
CA VAL A 208 -22.42 6.86 -15.86
C VAL A 208 -23.48 5.85 -15.43
N ALA A 209 -23.54 5.53 -14.14
CA ALA A 209 -24.45 4.55 -13.53
C ALA A 209 -24.60 4.81 -12.02
N ASP A 210 -25.59 4.16 -11.40
CA ASP A 210 -25.78 4.16 -9.94
C ASP A 210 -24.58 3.51 -9.24
N GLY A 211 -24.21 4.01 -8.04
CA GLY A 211 -23.09 3.44 -7.30
C GLY A 211 -22.86 4.09 -5.93
N ILE A 212 -21.74 3.72 -5.34
CA ILE A 212 -21.26 4.28 -4.07
C ILE A 212 -19.88 4.90 -4.31
N VAL A 213 -19.72 6.16 -3.94
CA VAL A 213 -18.41 6.83 -3.98
C VAL A 213 -17.48 6.17 -2.98
N ILE A 214 -16.33 5.65 -3.44
CA ILE A 214 -15.32 5.02 -2.58
C ILE A 214 -14.07 5.88 -2.41
N ARG A 215 -13.83 6.83 -3.32
CA ARG A 215 -12.78 7.85 -3.22
C ARG A 215 -13.28 9.17 -3.80
N SER A 216 -12.89 10.27 -3.17
CA SER A 216 -13.17 11.63 -3.63
C SER A 216 -12.08 12.57 -3.15
N ASP A 217 -11.31 13.11 -4.08
CA ASP A 217 -10.11 13.91 -3.80
C ASP A 217 -10.45 15.42 -3.71
N VAL A 218 -11.45 15.79 -2.92
CA VAL A 218 -11.92 17.18 -2.77
C VAL A 218 -10.85 18.15 -2.27
N SER A 219 -9.82 17.64 -1.60
CA SER A 219 -8.72 18.43 -1.04
C SER A 219 -7.43 18.29 -1.87
N TYR A 220 -7.53 17.82 -3.12
CA TYR A 220 -6.36 17.65 -3.99
C TYR A 220 -5.56 18.95 -4.12
N LYS A 221 -4.25 18.82 -4.07
CA LYS A 221 -3.30 19.90 -4.36
C LYS A 221 -2.35 19.43 -5.45
N GLU A 222 -2.17 20.26 -6.46
CA GLU A 222 -1.26 19.94 -7.55
C GLU A 222 0.18 19.81 -7.06
N ILE A 223 0.87 18.81 -7.58
CA ILE A 223 2.27 18.54 -7.26
C ILE A 223 3.20 19.49 -8.03
N PRO A 224 4.42 19.77 -7.51
CA PRO A 224 5.41 20.54 -8.25
C PRO A 224 5.81 19.85 -9.57
N ALA A 225 6.05 20.65 -10.62
CA ALA A 225 6.36 20.13 -11.94
C ALA A 225 7.64 19.29 -11.99
N ASP A 226 8.67 19.69 -11.26
CA ASP A 226 9.94 18.98 -11.14
C ASP A 226 9.78 17.63 -10.42
N PHE A 227 8.96 17.58 -9.37
CA PHE A 227 8.65 16.33 -8.67
C PHE A 227 7.92 15.35 -9.59
N ARG A 228 6.94 15.84 -10.38
CA ARG A 228 6.26 15.01 -11.37
C ARG A 228 7.23 14.41 -12.38
N ILE A 229 8.15 15.22 -12.92
CA ILE A 229 9.16 14.76 -13.88
C ILE A 229 10.02 13.65 -13.26
N GLN A 230 10.54 13.85 -12.04
CA GLN A 230 11.37 12.84 -11.35
C GLN A 230 10.62 11.52 -11.15
N MET A 231 9.33 11.56 -10.80
CA MET A 231 8.54 10.33 -10.61
C MET A 231 8.30 9.58 -11.92
N LEU A 232 8.10 10.30 -13.02
CA LEU A 232 7.96 9.69 -14.35
C LEU A 232 9.28 9.08 -14.86
N GLU A 233 10.40 9.74 -14.65
CA GLU A 233 11.75 9.22 -14.97
C GLU A 233 12.03 7.93 -14.18
N ARG A 234 11.69 7.90 -12.89
CA ARG A 234 11.81 6.68 -12.07
C ARG A 234 10.90 5.57 -12.57
N ALA A 235 9.66 5.87 -12.93
CA ALA A 235 8.75 4.91 -13.53
C ALA A 235 9.32 4.33 -14.84
N SER A 236 9.89 5.19 -15.69
CA SER A 236 10.57 4.78 -16.93
C SER A 236 11.75 3.85 -16.64
N THR A 237 12.59 4.17 -15.66
CA THR A 237 13.73 3.33 -15.25
C THR A 237 13.29 1.96 -14.73
N LEU A 238 12.12 1.88 -14.06
CA LEU A 238 11.53 0.64 -13.59
C LEU A 238 10.85 -0.17 -14.69
N ASN A 239 10.78 0.34 -15.91
CA ASN A 239 10.03 -0.21 -17.03
C ASN A 239 8.54 -0.46 -16.71
N ARG A 240 7.99 0.25 -15.75
CA ARG A 240 6.57 0.21 -15.36
C ARG A 240 6.19 1.45 -14.57
N THR A 241 4.94 1.87 -14.67
CA THR A 241 4.39 2.89 -13.75
C THR A 241 3.87 2.18 -12.49
N PRO A 242 4.46 2.43 -11.31
CA PRO A 242 3.91 1.94 -10.04
C PRO A 242 2.49 2.46 -9.79
N SER A 243 1.67 1.66 -9.12
CA SER A 243 0.25 1.99 -8.87
C SER A 243 0.06 3.23 -8.01
N ASP A 244 0.93 3.46 -7.04
CA ASP A 244 0.95 4.66 -6.21
C ASP A 244 1.24 5.93 -7.04
N ILE A 245 2.24 5.90 -7.92
CA ILE A 245 2.50 7.01 -8.84
C ILE A 245 1.27 7.24 -9.74
N PHE A 246 0.68 6.17 -10.27
CA PHE A 246 -0.49 6.32 -11.13
C PHE A 246 -1.70 6.88 -10.37
N ASN A 247 -2.09 6.23 -9.28
CA ASN A 247 -3.32 6.54 -8.56
C ASN A 247 -3.24 7.85 -7.74
N GLU A 248 -2.06 8.17 -7.21
CA GLU A 248 -1.90 9.33 -6.30
C GLU A 248 -1.36 10.59 -7.01
N LEU A 249 -0.65 10.43 -8.13
CA LEU A 249 -0.07 11.57 -8.82
C LEU A 249 -0.70 11.83 -10.19
N LEU A 250 -0.82 10.78 -11.02
CA LEU A 250 -1.19 10.96 -12.42
C LEU A 250 -2.69 11.13 -12.65
N LEU A 251 -3.54 10.58 -11.78
CA LEU A 251 -4.99 10.80 -11.86
C LEU A 251 -5.39 12.23 -11.48
N GLY A 252 -4.54 12.95 -10.73
CA GLY A 252 -4.90 14.26 -10.22
C GLY A 252 -6.12 14.21 -9.29
N GLN A 253 -6.98 15.22 -9.34
CA GLN A 253 -8.23 15.25 -8.61
C GLN A 253 -9.20 14.25 -9.21
N ALA A 254 -9.61 13.24 -8.44
CA ALA A 254 -10.40 12.12 -8.94
C ALA A 254 -11.57 11.74 -8.04
N VAL A 255 -12.59 11.14 -8.65
CA VAL A 255 -13.69 10.43 -7.97
C VAL A 255 -13.68 8.98 -8.45
N ILE A 256 -13.82 8.04 -7.52
CA ILE A 256 -13.93 6.62 -7.81
C ILE A 256 -15.25 6.10 -7.26
N ILE A 257 -16.02 5.39 -8.11
CA ILE A 257 -17.35 4.88 -7.78
C ILE A 257 -17.34 3.36 -7.92
N ASP A 258 -17.86 2.68 -6.91
CA ASP A 258 -18.13 1.24 -6.89
C ASP A 258 -19.61 1.01 -7.26
N HIS A 259 -19.86 0.35 -8.37
CA HIS A 259 -21.18 0.00 -8.86
C HIS A 259 -21.64 -1.41 -8.42
N GLY A 260 -20.80 -2.12 -7.65
CA GLY A 260 -21.10 -3.48 -7.23
C GLY A 260 -21.02 -4.49 -8.39
N PHE A 261 -21.80 -5.59 -8.25
CA PHE A 261 -21.84 -6.70 -9.22
C PHE A 261 -23.08 -6.67 -10.14
N GLU A 262 -23.95 -5.70 -9.96
CA GLU A 262 -25.23 -5.64 -10.69
C GLU A 262 -25.09 -4.99 -12.06
N LEU A 263 -24.13 -4.06 -12.20
CA LEU A 263 -23.93 -3.34 -13.45
C LEU A 263 -23.33 -4.25 -14.55
N PHE A 264 -22.34 -5.07 -14.21
CA PHE A 264 -21.75 -6.07 -15.10
C PHE A 264 -21.85 -7.46 -14.46
N PRO A 265 -22.80 -8.32 -14.88
CA PRO A 265 -22.97 -9.64 -14.28
C PRO A 265 -21.68 -10.46 -14.24
N GLY A 266 -21.33 -10.94 -13.05
CA GLY A 266 -20.11 -11.71 -12.81
C GLY A 266 -18.87 -10.87 -12.48
N TYR A 267 -18.94 -9.54 -12.59
CA TYR A 267 -17.85 -8.64 -12.27
C TYR A 267 -18.29 -7.54 -11.30
N ARG A 268 -17.46 -7.25 -10.30
CA ARG A 268 -17.56 -5.98 -9.59
C ARG A 268 -17.04 -4.89 -10.52
N SER A 269 -17.82 -3.85 -10.74
CA SER A 269 -17.46 -2.76 -11.62
C SER A 269 -17.17 -1.48 -10.85
N ILE A 270 -16.09 -0.81 -11.25
CA ILE A 270 -15.62 0.42 -10.63
C ILE A 270 -15.33 1.41 -11.74
N THR A 271 -15.77 2.65 -11.59
CA THR A 271 -15.42 3.73 -12.51
C THR A 271 -14.54 4.78 -11.84
N ILE A 272 -13.61 5.32 -12.62
CA ILE A 272 -12.69 6.38 -12.21
C ILE A 272 -12.95 7.60 -13.09
N TYR A 273 -13.11 8.75 -12.46
CA TYR A 273 -13.26 10.05 -13.09
C TYR A 273 -12.10 10.91 -12.65
N ALA A 274 -11.15 11.19 -13.52
CA ALA A 274 -9.89 11.81 -13.17
C ALA A 274 -9.64 13.12 -13.93
N HIS A 275 -8.60 13.86 -13.54
CA HIS A 275 -8.24 15.19 -14.02
C HIS A 275 -9.30 16.26 -13.77
N LEU A 276 -10.14 16.07 -12.74
CA LEU A 276 -11.20 17.01 -12.43
C LEU A 276 -10.64 18.38 -12.00
N SER A 277 -11.34 19.44 -12.30
CA SER A 277 -11.06 20.80 -11.81
C SER A 277 -11.87 21.14 -10.55
N TYR A 278 -12.97 20.42 -10.34
CA TYR A 278 -13.87 20.60 -9.21
C TYR A 278 -14.67 19.30 -8.96
N ILE A 279 -14.92 18.99 -7.72
CA ILE A 279 -15.81 17.92 -7.27
C ILE A 279 -16.93 18.56 -6.45
N GLU A 280 -18.18 18.14 -6.67
CA GLU A 280 -19.32 18.65 -5.93
C GLU A 280 -19.19 18.31 -4.43
N ASN A 281 -19.51 19.23 -3.56
CA ASN A 281 -19.27 19.12 -2.10
C ASN A 281 -19.93 17.91 -1.44
N LYS A 282 -21.02 17.41 -1.99
CA LYS A 282 -21.73 16.22 -1.50
C LYS A 282 -21.09 14.90 -1.91
N ILE A 283 -20.21 14.91 -2.90
CA ILE A 283 -19.56 13.71 -3.43
C ILE A 283 -18.40 13.33 -2.52
N LEU A 284 -18.71 12.62 -1.45
CA LEU A 284 -17.77 12.15 -0.44
C LEU A 284 -17.81 10.61 -0.35
N PRO A 285 -16.76 9.95 0.13
CA PRO A 285 -16.77 8.50 0.32
C PRO A 285 -17.98 8.03 1.14
N GLY A 286 -18.70 7.02 0.62
CA GLY A 286 -19.96 6.52 1.17
C GLY A 286 -21.22 7.16 0.58
N TYR A 287 -21.10 8.24 -0.22
CA TYR A 287 -22.24 8.84 -0.89
C TYR A 287 -22.82 7.90 -1.94
N LYS A 288 -24.15 7.70 -1.92
CA LYS A 288 -24.86 6.94 -2.94
C LYS A 288 -25.22 7.89 -4.07
N ILE A 289 -24.65 7.63 -5.23
CA ILE A 289 -24.83 8.44 -6.42
C ILE A 289 -25.76 7.75 -7.40
N SER A 290 -26.60 8.54 -8.08
CA SER A 290 -27.49 8.05 -9.13
C SER A 290 -26.92 8.28 -10.53
N THR A 291 -27.36 7.50 -11.48
CA THR A 291 -27.09 7.65 -12.92
C THR A 291 -27.43 9.06 -13.37
N GLY A 292 -26.51 9.72 -14.07
CA GLY A 292 -26.69 11.09 -14.58
C GLY A 292 -26.51 12.19 -13.52
N GLU A 293 -26.22 11.85 -12.28
CA GLU A 293 -25.99 12.84 -11.23
C GLU A 293 -24.64 13.54 -11.41
N LEU A 294 -24.61 14.86 -11.19
CA LEU A 294 -23.43 15.69 -11.33
C LEU A 294 -22.38 15.30 -10.29
N LEU A 295 -21.20 14.91 -10.76
CA LEU A 295 -20.02 14.59 -9.94
C LEU A 295 -19.14 15.80 -9.69
N GLY A 296 -18.92 16.58 -10.76
CA GLY A 296 -17.94 17.65 -10.75
C GLY A 296 -17.73 18.23 -12.15
N ARG A 297 -16.52 18.73 -12.39
CA ARG A 297 -16.17 19.41 -13.64
C ARG A 297 -14.83 18.94 -14.16
N SER A 298 -14.73 18.78 -15.48
CA SER A 298 -13.49 18.41 -16.16
C SER A 298 -12.40 19.47 -15.98
N GLY A 299 -11.16 19.05 -16.02
CA GLY A 299 -9.99 19.87 -15.87
C GLY A 299 -8.76 19.22 -16.48
N ASN A 300 -7.60 19.41 -15.84
CA ASN A 300 -6.35 18.80 -16.25
C ASN A 300 -5.42 18.47 -15.08
N THR A 301 -5.95 18.38 -13.84
CA THR A 301 -5.13 18.10 -12.64
C THR A 301 -4.31 16.82 -12.82
N GLY A 302 -3.10 16.75 -12.25
CA GLY A 302 -2.18 15.62 -12.41
C GLY A 302 -1.47 15.56 -13.76
N THR A 303 -1.82 16.42 -14.75
CA THR A 303 -1.14 16.50 -16.04
C THR A 303 0.05 17.48 -16.00
N ARG A 304 0.90 17.42 -17.03
CA ARG A 304 2.00 18.39 -17.14
C ARG A 304 1.52 19.85 -17.22
N PRO A 305 0.54 20.21 -18.06
CA PRO A 305 0.03 21.58 -18.09
C PRO A 305 -0.46 22.07 -16.74
N SER A 306 -1.15 21.24 -15.97
CA SER A 306 -1.62 21.60 -14.62
C SER A 306 -0.48 21.93 -13.67
N THR A 307 0.59 21.11 -13.66
CA THR A 307 1.77 21.39 -12.81
C THR A 307 2.52 22.66 -13.20
N LEU A 308 2.28 23.18 -14.40
CA LEU A 308 2.78 24.48 -14.89
C LEU A 308 1.77 25.62 -14.69
N GLY A 309 0.63 25.34 -14.04
CA GLY A 309 -0.40 26.35 -13.76
C GLY A 309 -1.27 26.74 -14.97
N THR A 310 -1.26 25.95 -16.05
CA THR A 310 -2.12 26.22 -17.21
C THR A 310 -3.35 25.31 -17.24
N LYS A 311 -4.36 25.68 -18.04
CA LYS A 311 -5.59 24.88 -18.25
C LYS A 311 -5.57 24.11 -19.57
N ASP A 312 -4.42 24.05 -20.21
CA ASP A 312 -4.27 23.38 -21.50
C ASP A 312 -4.53 21.86 -21.38
N GLU A 313 -4.89 21.26 -22.49
CA GLU A 313 -5.19 19.82 -22.57
C GLU A 313 -6.30 19.36 -21.61
N SER A 314 -7.26 20.22 -21.29
CA SER A 314 -8.40 19.87 -20.44
C SER A 314 -9.18 18.70 -21.03
N HIS A 315 -9.41 17.68 -20.20
CA HIS A 315 -10.18 16.50 -20.54
C HIS A 315 -10.64 15.76 -19.29
N LEU A 316 -11.67 14.94 -19.41
CA LEU A 316 -11.97 13.91 -18.44
C LEU A 316 -11.24 12.64 -18.84
N HIS A 317 -10.40 12.09 -17.97
CA HIS A 317 -9.92 10.72 -18.08
C HIS A 317 -10.90 9.81 -17.33
N TRP A 318 -11.54 8.89 -18.06
CA TRP A 318 -12.52 7.97 -17.51
C TRP A 318 -12.07 6.52 -17.67
N GLU A 319 -12.11 5.73 -16.59
CA GLU A 319 -11.80 4.30 -16.62
C GLU A 319 -12.99 3.47 -16.15
N LEU A 320 -13.17 2.31 -16.73
CA LEU A 320 -14.02 1.24 -16.23
C LEU A 320 -13.14 0.05 -15.86
N ILE A 321 -13.18 -0.32 -14.58
CA ILE A 321 -12.44 -1.44 -14.03
C ILE A 321 -13.44 -2.56 -13.70
N LEU A 322 -13.13 -3.76 -14.14
CA LEU A 322 -13.89 -4.97 -13.84
C LEU A 322 -13.04 -5.89 -12.96
N GLN A 323 -13.60 -6.37 -11.85
CA GLN A 323 -12.95 -7.27 -10.92
C GLN A 323 -13.70 -8.60 -10.83
N ASP A 324 -12.98 -9.71 -10.89
CA ASP A 324 -13.50 -11.05 -10.60
C ASP A 324 -12.55 -11.81 -9.65
N ALA A 325 -12.77 -13.11 -9.44
CA ALA A 325 -11.93 -13.93 -8.57
C ALA A 325 -10.49 -14.11 -9.10
N ARG A 326 -10.25 -13.84 -10.38
CA ARG A 326 -8.93 -13.96 -11.03
C ARG A 326 -8.14 -12.66 -11.02
N GLY A 327 -8.80 -11.53 -10.80
CA GLY A 327 -8.11 -10.24 -10.73
C GLY A 327 -8.92 -9.08 -11.30
N GLU A 328 -8.21 -8.06 -11.74
CA GLU A 328 -8.74 -6.79 -12.16
C GLU A 328 -8.36 -6.47 -13.60
N TYR A 329 -9.28 -5.87 -14.35
CA TYR A 329 -9.14 -5.49 -15.74
C TYR A 329 -9.60 -4.06 -15.97
N TYR A 330 -8.90 -3.29 -16.77
CA TYR A 330 -9.56 -2.13 -17.39
C TYR A 330 -10.31 -2.60 -18.62
N PHE A 331 -11.48 -2.04 -18.84
CA PHE A 331 -12.35 -2.43 -19.95
C PHE A 331 -11.66 -2.23 -21.31
N GLY A 332 -11.68 -3.25 -22.13
CA GLY A 332 -11.04 -3.26 -23.44
C GLY A 332 -9.54 -3.59 -23.42
N GLN A 333 -8.99 -4.05 -22.29
CA GLN A 333 -7.59 -4.44 -22.17
C GLN A 333 -7.19 -5.46 -23.23
N GLY A 334 -6.14 -5.11 -23.99
CA GLY A 334 -5.59 -6.02 -25.01
C GLY A 334 -6.40 -6.15 -26.31
N LEU A 335 -7.55 -5.48 -26.43
CA LEU A 335 -8.28 -5.44 -27.69
C LEU A 335 -7.54 -4.59 -28.73
N ASP A 336 -7.60 -5.01 -29.98
CA ASP A 336 -7.25 -4.14 -31.10
C ASP A 336 -8.25 -2.98 -31.25
N TYR A 337 -7.90 -2.01 -32.09
CA TYR A 337 -8.68 -0.78 -32.23
C TYR A 337 -10.15 -1.02 -32.65
N GLU A 338 -10.41 -1.90 -33.63
CA GLU A 338 -11.74 -2.12 -34.18
C GLU A 338 -12.65 -2.84 -33.15
N LEU A 339 -12.11 -3.87 -32.52
CA LEU A 339 -12.82 -4.60 -31.46
C LEU A 339 -13.06 -3.70 -30.24
N LEU A 340 -12.09 -2.86 -29.88
CA LEU A 340 -12.25 -1.90 -28.80
C LEU A 340 -13.36 -0.90 -29.06
N ILE A 341 -13.39 -0.28 -30.23
CA ILE A 341 -14.46 0.65 -30.63
C ILE A 341 -15.82 -0.04 -30.62
N SER A 342 -15.89 -1.27 -31.12
CA SER A 342 -17.12 -2.07 -31.10
C SER A 342 -17.59 -2.32 -29.66
N ALA A 343 -16.71 -2.78 -28.78
CA ALA A 343 -17.01 -3.04 -27.36
C ALA A 343 -17.47 -1.77 -26.63
N LEU A 344 -16.80 -0.65 -26.85
CA LEU A 344 -17.18 0.64 -26.24
C LEU A 344 -18.57 1.12 -26.71
N LYS A 345 -18.91 0.97 -27.98
CA LYS A 345 -20.26 1.29 -28.48
C LYS A 345 -21.35 0.40 -27.91
N GLN A 346 -21.01 -0.79 -27.45
CA GLN A 346 -21.98 -1.71 -26.85
C GLN A 346 -22.30 -1.35 -25.40
N ILE A 347 -21.38 -0.75 -24.67
CA ILE A 347 -21.60 -0.44 -23.25
C ILE A 347 -22.22 0.96 -23.02
N PHE A 348 -22.05 1.89 -23.94
CA PHE A 348 -22.63 3.23 -23.80
C PHE A 348 -23.98 3.37 -24.53
N ASP A 349 -24.85 4.18 -23.96
CA ASP A 349 -26.03 4.70 -24.64
C ASP A 349 -25.62 5.77 -25.64
N ASN A 350 -26.02 5.63 -26.92
CA ASN A 350 -25.61 6.53 -28.02
C ASN A 350 -26.59 7.69 -28.18
#